data_04140f7d5c6a9fd1a225e614a632e86b
#
_entry.id   04140f7d5c6a9fd1a225e614a632e86b
#
_cell.length_a   1.000
_cell.length_b   1.000
_cell.length_c   1.000
_cell.angle_alpha   90.00
_cell.angle_beta   90.00
_cell.angle_gamma   90.00
#
_symmetry.space_group_name_H-M   'P 1'
#
loop_
_entity.id
_entity.type
_entity.pdbx_description
1 polymer ?
#
loop_
_entity_poly.entity_id
_entity_poly.type
_entity_poly.pdbx_seq_one_letter_code
_entity_poly.pdbx_strand_id
1 'polypeptide(L)'
;TKTQSDINSIVISRYYDFLLSFFNTNNNDIDIVIKNLIDIDITCCNAKNAFEFCYYKPSIDLTTDNSFISAENLRHPIIERIITDVEYIGNDIELNQNGILLYGINASGKSSFMKAVGLSIIMAQAGMYVPAVNFKYHPYNHIMTRICGNDNIYKGMSSFVVEMTELRNIIQRADKKSLIIGDEICSGTEAISGICIVSAAINELLNKKVSFIFTSHLHELPTISLIKDRPELKIYHMHIEIINDKIIYERKLKEGQGSNIYGIEVCKSLDMPLNFMQNAEKIRKEIMGINTKLVETKTSNYNSSLFMDICQICNKNKSDDTHHINYQTFSDENGYFENFHKNKKHNLVNICKECHDKEHNGTIHIEGFKQTNEGIILDVKYDITEEEKLKIYVRKGKNDWYSRKAKNHKFKISNIDEIIIIINKYTKKKCKELPEYLETLLYDPSI
;
A
#
# COMPACT_ATOMS: atom_id res chain seq x y z
N THR A 1 53.54 -35.00 -6.22
CA THR A 1 54.43 -35.69 -7.17
C THR A 1 53.71 -35.85 -8.49
N LYS A 2 54.45 -36.04 -9.61
CA LYS A 2 53.92 -36.18 -10.97
C LYS A 2 52.87 -37.30 -11.03
N THR A 3 53.14 -38.44 -10.41
CA THR A 3 52.20 -39.58 -10.38
C THR A 3 50.84 -39.23 -9.73
N GLN A 4 50.81 -38.43 -8.66
CA GLN A 4 49.53 -38.00 -8.03
C GLN A 4 48.73 -37.08 -8.93
N SER A 5 49.40 -36.21 -9.70
CA SER A 5 48.78 -35.32 -10.68
C SER A 5 48.18 -36.16 -11.84
N ASP A 6 48.90 -37.14 -12.31
CA ASP A 6 48.46 -38.04 -13.40
C ASP A 6 47.25 -38.87 -12.98
N ILE A 7 47.24 -39.42 -11.77
CA ILE A 7 46.09 -40.14 -11.19
C ILE A 7 44.88 -39.20 -11.07
N ASN A 8 45.05 -37.99 -10.53
CA ASN A 8 43.95 -37.02 -10.40
C ASN A 8 43.35 -36.66 -11.77
N SER A 9 44.18 -36.48 -12.80
CA SER A 9 43.69 -36.17 -14.15
C SER A 9 42.88 -37.32 -14.76
N ILE A 10 43.32 -38.57 -14.55
CA ILE A 10 42.58 -39.75 -15.01
C ILE A 10 41.25 -39.91 -14.26
N VAL A 11 41.23 -39.71 -12.94
CA VAL A 11 40.00 -39.77 -12.14
C VAL A 11 39.01 -38.70 -12.60
N ILE A 12 39.46 -37.47 -12.80
CA ILE A 12 38.63 -36.36 -13.28
C ILE A 12 38.05 -36.68 -14.66
N SER A 13 38.89 -37.15 -15.59
CA SER A 13 38.43 -37.51 -16.94
C SER A 13 37.36 -38.60 -16.88
N ARG A 14 37.60 -39.70 -16.14
CA ARG A 14 36.64 -40.79 -15.99
C ARG A 14 35.32 -40.34 -15.31
N TYR A 15 35.43 -39.42 -14.36
CA TYR A 15 34.25 -38.87 -13.71
C TYR A 15 33.42 -38.03 -14.67
N TYR A 16 34.06 -37.18 -15.51
CA TYR A 16 33.37 -36.46 -16.57
C TYR A 16 32.71 -37.37 -17.60
N ASP A 17 33.40 -38.40 -18.05
CA ASP A 17 32.85 -39.38 -18.98
C ASP A 17 31.60 -40.08 -18.40
N PHE A 18 31.67 -40.45 -17.11
CA PHE A 18 30.53 -41.02 -16.40
C PHE A 18 29.36 -40.00 -16.29
N LEU A 19 29.62 -38.77 -15.87
CA LEU A 19 28.58 -37.74 -15.76
C LEU A 19 27.92 -37.47 -17.11
N LEU A 20 28.72 -37.37 -18.18
CA LEU A 20 28.21 -37.12 -19.53
C LEU A 20 27.34 -38.29 -20.01
N SER A 21 27.78 -39.54 -19.78
CA SER A 21 27.00 -40.73 -20.10
C SER A 21 25.70 -40.81 -19.29
N PHE A 22 25.78 -40.54 -17.98
CA PHE A 22 24.62 -40.48 -17.11
C PHE A 22 23.61 -39.42 -17.55
N PHE A 23 24.09 -38.20 -17.83
CA PHE A 23 23.26 -37.10 -18.29
C PHE A 23 22.58 -37.44 -19.62
N ASN A 24 23.32 -37.92 -20.61
CA ASN A 24 22.77 -38.28 -21.91
C ASN A 24 21.72 -39.40 -21.84
N THR A 25 21.86 -40.32 -20.86
CA THR A 25 20.91 -41.41 -20.68
C THR A 25 19.66 -40.97 -19.92
N ASN A 26 19.80 -40.09 -18.93
CA ASN A 26 18.72 -39.77 -17.98
C ASN A 26 18.17 -38.32 -18.12
N ASN A 27 18.64 -37.57 -19.13
CA ASN A 27 18.27 -36.16 -19.28
C ASN A 27 16.75 -35.94 -19.25
N ASN A 28 15.99 -36.75 -20.00
CA ASN A 28 14.53 -36.61 -20.06
C ASN A 28 13.87 -36.84 -18.69
N ASP A 29 14.34 -37.83 -17.93
CA ASP A 29 13.81 -38.15 -16.62
C ASP A 29 14.16 -37.03 -15.60
N ILE A 30 15.40 -36.50 -15.69
CA ILE A 30 15.84 -35.37 -14.88
C ILE A 30 14.99 -34.14 -15.17
N ASP A 31 14.74 -33.83 -16.45
CA ASP A 31 13.89 -32.68 -16.84
C ASP A 31 12.46 -32.83 -16.33
N ILE A 32 11.89 -34.05 -16.37
CA ILE A 32 10.56 -34.32 -15.79
C ILE A 32 10.56 -34.08 -14.27
N VAL A 33 11.58 -34.58 -13.57
CA VAL A 33 11.70 -34.38 -12.12
C VAL A 33 11.84 -32.90 -11.77
N ILE A 34 12.71 -32.18 -12.49
CA ILE A 34 12.91 -30.74 -12.31
C ILE A 34 11.58 -30.00 -12.50
N LYS A 35 10.86 -30.29 -13.60
CA LYS A 35 9.57 -29.66 -13.88
C LYS A 35 8.56 -29.90 -12.76
N ASN A 36 8.43 -31.15 -12.30
CA ASN A 36 7.52 -31.49 -11.20
C ASN A 36 7.91 -30.76 -9.88
N LEU A 37 9.22 -30.65 -9.60
CA LEU A 37 9.70 -29.92 -8.42
C LEU A 37 9.37 -28.43 -8.50
N ILE A 38 9.53 -27.81 -9.69
CA ILE A 38 9.15 -26.40 -9.92
C ILE A 38 7.65 -26.21 -9.70
N ASP A 39 6.81 -27.09 -10.24
CA ASP A 39 5.35 -27.01 -10.10
C ASP A 39 4.93 -27.14 -8.62
N ILE A 40 5.57 -28.03 -7.86
CA ILE A 40 5.34 -28.19 -6.42
C ILE A 40 5.77 -26.94 -5.66
N ASP A 41 6.97 -26.41 -5.94
CA ASP A 41 7.53 -25.25 -5.26
C ASP A 41 6.65 -24.00 -5.47
N ILE A 42 6.24 -23.72 -6.72
CA ILE A 42 5.31 -22.63 -7.05
C ILE A 42 3.97 -22.82 -6.36
N THR A 43 3.43 -24.04 -6.35
CA THR A 43 2.15 -24.35 -5.70
C THR A 43 2.24 -24.11 -4.19
N CYS A 44 3.29 -24.60 -3.54
CA CYS A 44 3.53 -24.39 -2.11
C CYS A 44 3.71 -22.90 -1.79
N CYS A 45 4.45 -22.15 -2.62
CA CYS A 45 4.63 -20.72 -2.46
C CYS A 45 3.30 -19.96 -2.58
N ASN A 46 2.48 -20.28 -3.58
CA ASN A 46 1.15 -19.70 -3.75
C ASN A 46 0.21 -20.03 -2.59
N ALA A 47 0.20 -21.26 -2.13
CA ALA A 47 -0.60 -21.69 -0.98
C ALA A 47 -0.19 -20.94 0.30
N LYS A 48 1.13 -20.80 0.53
CA LYS A 48 1.66 -20.02 1.65
C LYS A 48 1.26 -18.54 1.55
N ASN A 49 1.41 -17.93 0.38
CA ASN A 49 1.03 -16.54 0.16
C ASN A 49 -0.48 -16.32 0.34
N ALA A 50 -1.32 -17.24 -0.13
CA ALA A 50 -2.77 -17.17 0.07
C ALA A 50 -3.15 -17.29 1.55
N PHE A 51 -2.50 -18.18 2.28
CA PHE A 51 -2.82 -18.46 3.69
C PHE A 51 -2.27 -17.38 4.64
N GLU A 52 -0.98 -17.03 4.51
CA GLU A 52 -0.33 -16.10 5.46
C GLU A 52 -0.60 -14.62 5.17
N PHE A 53 -0.79 -14.25 3.88
CA PHE A 53 -0.87 -12.86 3.44
C PHE A 53 -2.15 -12.53 2.68
N CYS A 54 -3.09 -13.46 2.60
CA CYS A 54 -4.36 -13.27 1.89
C CYS A 54 -4.17 -12.79 0.45
N TYR A 55 -3.20 -13.41 -0.27
CA TYR A 55 -2.98 -13.10 -1.68
C TYR A 55 -4.05 -13.78 -2.54
N TYR A 56 -4.46 -13.08 -3.58
CA TYR A 56 -5.50 -13.50 -4.51
C TYR A 56 -4.92 -14.19 -5.74
N LYS A 57 -5.60 -15.22 -6.23
CA LYS A 57 -5.26 -15.86 -7.51
C LYS A 57 -5.67 -14.95 -8.67
N PRO A 58 -4.72 -14.42 -9.47
CA PRO A 58 -5.05 -13.53 -10.57
C PRO A 58 -5.95 -14.22 -11.61
N SER A 59 -6.90 -13.49 -12.17
CA SER A 59 -7.71 -13.94 -13.30
C SER A 59 -7.22 -13.32 -14.60
N ILE A 60 -6.94 -14.17 -15.59
CA ILE A 60 -6.50 -13.75 -16.92
C ILE A 60 -7.71 -13.58 -17.81
N ASP A 61 -7.82 -12.42 -18.47
CA ASP A 61 -8.84 -12.17 -19.47
C ASP A 61 -8.19 -11.97 -20.86
N LEU A 62 -8.39 -12.92 -21.73
CA LEU A 62 -7.86 -12.92 -23.10
C LEU A 62 -8.93 -12.49 -24.13
N THR A 63 -10.10 -12.02 -23.70
CA THR A 63 -11.17 -11.60 -24.61
C THR A 63 -10.88 -10.26 -25.30
N THR A 64 -10.00 -9.44 -24.73
CA THR A 64 -9.54 -8.17 -25.30
C THR A 64 -8.20 -8.34 -26.01
N ASP A 65 -7.94 -7.49 -27.00
CA ASP A 65 -6.64 -7.47 -27.71
C ASP A 65 -5.64 -6.48 -27.06
N ASN A 66 -6.05 -5.81 -26.00
CA ASN A 66 -5.28 -4.78 -25.31
C ASN A 66 -4.97 -5.22 -23.89
N SER A 67 -3.77 -4.91 -23.43
CA SER A 67 -3.40 -5.18 -22.03
C SER A 67 -4.09 -4.21 -21.09
N PHE A 68 -4.53 -4.73 -19.96
CA PHE A 68 -5.15 -3.96 -18.89
C PHE A 68 -4.87 -4.60 -17.52
N ILE A 69 -5.12 -3.84 -16.45
CA ILE A 69 -5.18 -4.28 -15.06
C ILE A 69 -6.41 -3.65 -14.40
N SER A 70 -7.14 -4.47 -13.65
CA SER A 70 -8.17 -4.05 -12.69
C SER A 70 -7.89 -4.78 -11.38
N ALA A 71 -7.63 -4.04 -10.32
CA ALA A 71 -7.32 -4.61 -9.02
C ALA A 71 -7.96 -3.81 -7.89
N GLU A 72 -8.46 -4.54 -6.88
CA GLU A 72 -9.05 -3.98 -5.67
C GLU A 72 -8.11 -4.23 -4.50
N ASN A 73 -7.98 -3.22 -3.64
CA ASN A 73 -7.13 -3.26 -2.45
C ASN A 73 -5.71 -3.78 -2.74
N LEU A 74 -5.10 -3.26 -3.81
CA LEU A 74 -3.75 -3.64 -4.22
C LEU A 74 -2.73 -3.15 -3.20
N ARG A 75 -1.88 -4.06 -2.71
CA ARG A 75 -0.84 -3.81 -1.72
C ARG A 75 0.55 -4.03 -2.29
N HIS A 76 1.57 -3.56 -1.62
CA HIS A 76 2.96 -3.76 -2.06
C HIS A 76 3.52 -5.05 -1.43
N PRO A 77 3.88 -6.08 -2.22
CA PRO A 77 4.21 -7.42 -1.71
C PRO A 77 5.40 -7.46 -0.74
N ILE A 78 6.30 -6.49 -0.83
CA ILE A 78 7.49 -6.43 0.03
C ILE A 78 7.22 -5.52 1.24
N ILE A 79 6.67 -4.32 1.01
CA ILE A 79 6.50 -3.32 2.06
C ILE A 79 5.54 -3.81 3.14
N GLU A 80 4.41 -4.44 2.78
CA GLU A 80 3.45 -4.97 3.76
C GLU A 80 4.03 -6.06 4.67
N ARG A 81 5.10 -6.73 4.23
CA ARG A 81 5.78 -7.77 5.03
C ARG A 81 6.87 -7.22 5.92
N ILE A 82 7.50 -6.11 5.53
CA ILE A 82 8.63 -5.49 6.26
C ILE A 82 8.10 -4.51 7.31
N ILE A 83 7.12 -3.68 6.94
CA ILE A 83 6.52 -2.70 7.85
C ILE A 83 5.43 -3.40 8.65
N THR A 84 5.73 -3.67 9.92
CA THR A 84 4.80 -4.37 10.83
C THR A 84 4.17 -3.45 11.87
N ASP A 85 4.60 -2.19 11.93
CA ASP A 85 4.17 -1.22 12.94
C ASP A 85 2.91 -0.44 12.55
N VAL A 86 2.59 -0.41 11.24
CA VAL A 86 1.35 0.14 10.69
C VAL A 86 0.78 -0.81 9.64
N GLU A 87 -0.54 -0.83 9.51
CA GLU A 87 -1.21 -1.57 8.45
C GLU A 87 -0.89 -0.95 7.08
N TYR A 88 -0.63 -1.78 6.08
CA TYR A 88 -0.46 -1.29 4.72
C TYR A 88 -1.81 -0.92 4.11
N ILE A 89 -1.95 0.31 3.66
CA ILE A 89 -3.19 0.80 3.04
C ILE A 89 -3.19 0.41 1.56
N GLY A 90 -4.04 -0.53 1.20
CA GLY A 90 -4.25 -0.93 -0.19
C GLY A 90 -5.08 0.08 -0.98
N ASN A 91 -4.88 0.11 -2.30
CA ASN A 91 -5.57 1.01 -3.20
C ASN A 91 -6.15 0.26 -4.40
N ASP A 92 -7.29 0.74 -4.90
CA ASP A 92 -7.88 0.22 -6.12
C ASP A 92 -7.21 0.86 -7.33
N ILE A 93 -7.09 0.09 -8.42
CA ILE A 93 -6.53 0.59 -9.67
C ILE A 93 -7.24 -0.01 -10.86
N GLU A 94 -7.48 0.84 -11.86
CA GLU A 94 -7.94 0.46 -13.18
C GLU A 94 -7.11 1.15 -14.25
N LEU A 95 -6.33 0.36 -14.99
CA LEU A 95 -5.57 0.79 -16.15
C LEU A 95 -6.01 0.00 -17.38
N ASN A 96 -6.66 0.68 -18.31
CA ASN A 96 -7.12 0.11 -19.58
C ASN A 96 -6.88 1.09 -20.71
N GLN A 97 -5.71 1.06 -21.32
CA GLN A 97 -5.25 1.96 -22.37
C GLN A 97 -5.34 3.44 -21.98
N ASN A 98 -5.14 3.73 -20.70
CA ASN A 98 -5.21 5.06 -20.13
C ASN A 98 -3.95 5.37 -19.32
N GLY A 99 -3.67 6.65 -19.12
CA GLY A 99 -2.61 7.13 -18.26
C GLY A 99 -3.11 7.56 -16.89
N ILE A 100 -2.30 7.35 -15.89
CA ILE A 100 -2.47 7.94 -14.57
C ILE A 100 -1.36 8.94 -14.31
N LEU A 101 -1.72 10.17 -14.00
CA LEU A 101 -0.82 11.18 -13.47
C LEU A 101 -1.04 11.27 -11.97
N LEU A 102 -0.02 10.89 -11.20
CA LEU A 102 -0.11 10.71 -9.76
C LEU A 102 0.67 11.82 -9.02
N TYR A 103 -0.05 12.62 -8.27
CA TYR A 103 0.49 13.68 -7.42
C TYR A 103 0.60 13.27 -5.96
N GLY A 104 1.29 14.07 -5.19
CA GLY A 104 1.41 13.94 -3.73
C GLY A 104 2.80 14.36 -3.25
N ILE A 105 2.91 14.69 -1.98
CA ILE A 105 4.18 15.07 -1.36
C ILE A 105 5.13 13.88 -1.26
N ASN A 106 6.40 14.16 -0.99
CA ASN A 106 7.38 13.11 -0.72
C ASN A 106 6.95 12.28 0.49
N ALA A 107 7.29 11.01 0.49
CA ALA A 107 6.89 10.01 1.48
C ALA A 107 5.36 9.69 1.55
N SER A 108 4.50 10.30 0.71
CA SER A 108 3.05 9.97 0.70
C SER A 108 2.74 8.56 0.17
N GLY A 109 3.68 7.92 -0.53
CA GLY A 109 3.50 6.55 -1.04
C GLY A 109 3.36 6.43 -2.56
N LYS A 110 3.55 7.52 -3.34
CA LYS A 110 3.49 7.52 -4.82
C LYS A 110 4.32 6.39 -5.44
N SER A 111 5.64 6.40 -5.17
CA SER A 111 6.58 5.42 -5.71
C SER A 111 6.30 4.00 -5.24
N SER A 112 5.82 3.84 -3.99
CA SER A 112 5.43 2.54 -3.45
C SER A 112 4.21 1.98 -4.19
N PHE A 113 3.20 2.80 -4.44
CA PHE A 113 1.99 2.38 -5.15
C PHE A 113 2.28 1.95 -6.59
N MET A 114 2.99 2.77 -7.38
CA MET A 114 3.27 2.39 -8.77
C MET A 114 4.20 1.16 -8.87
N LYS A 115 5.14 0.98 -7.91
CA LYS A 115 5.95 -0.25 -7.82
C LYS A 115 5.09 -1.47 -7.46
N ALA A 116 4.09 -1.31 -6.58
CA ALA A 116 3.14 -2.37 -6.27
C ALA A 116 2.40 -2.85 -7.52
N VAL A 117 1.96 -1.94 -8.39
CA VAL A 117 1.31 -2.28 -9.67
C VAL A 117 2.25 -3.09 -10.56
N GLY A 118 3.47 -2.61 -10.78
CA GLY A 118 4.46 -3.30 -11.63
C GLY A 118 4.82 -4.68 -11.11
N LEU A 119 5.09 -4.80 -9.80
CA LEU A 119 5.42 -6.08 -9.16
C LEU A 119 4.26 -7.07 -9.23
N SER A 120 3.02 -6.61 -9.01
CA SER A 120 1.86 -7.49 -9.06
C SER A 120 1.59 -8.04 -10.47
N ILE A 121 1.82 -7.25 -11.52
CA ILE A 121 1.76 -7.75 -12.90
C ILE A 121 2.85 -8.80 -13.17
N ILE A 122 4.08 -8.55 -12.70
CA ILE A 122 5.17 -9.53 -12.84
C ILE A 122 4.82 -10.83 -12.11
N MET A 123 4.33 -10.74 -10.88
CA MET A 123 3.89 -11.91 -10.10
C MET A 123 2.77 -12.65 -10.81
N ALA A 124 1.73 -11.94 -11.27
CA ALA A 124 0.59 -12.53 -11.97
C ALA A 124 1.01 -13.25 -13.26
N GLN A 125 1.89 -12.65 -14.06
CA GLN A 125 2.41 -13.24 -15.30
C GLN A 125 3.38 -14.41 -15.05
N ALA A 126 4.01 -14.44 -13.87
CA ALA A 126 4.81 -15.59 -13.42
C ALA A 126 3.97 -16.72 -12.80
N GLY A 127 2.63 -16.62 -12.78
CA GLY A 127 1.75 -17.64 -12.20
C GLY A 127 1.66 -17.59 -10.67
N MET A 128 2.10 -16.49 -10.05
CA MET A 128 2.05 -16.29 -8.60
C MET A 128 0.74 -15.62 -8.17
N TYR A 129 0.33 -15.84 -6.93
CA TYR A 129 -0.74 -15.09 -6.29
C TYR A 129 -0.26 -13.67 -5.98
N VAL A 130 -1.18 -12.70 -5.99
CA VAL A 130 -0.89 -11.27 -5.88
C VAL A 130 -1.50 -10.64 -4.62
N PRO A 131 -0.90 -9.59 -4.07
CA PRO A 131 -1.37 -8.91 -2.87
C PRO A 131 -2.57 -8.00 -3.17
N ALA A 132 -3.73 -8.58 -3.44
CA ALA A 132 -4.97 -7.88 -3.74
C ALA A 132 -6.18 -8.66 -3.21
N VAL A 133 -7.36 -8.04 -3.14
CA VAL A 133 -8.62 -8.72 -2.84
C VAL A 133 -9.23 -9.27 -4.12
N ASN A 134 -9.08 -8.55 -5.24
CA ASN A 134 -9.45 -8.96 -6.58
C ASN A 134 -8.38 -8.50 -7.57
N PHE A 135 -8.09 -9.30 -8.59
CA PHE A 135 -7.08 -8.96 -9.59
C PHE A 135 -7.41 -9.62 -10.93
N LYS A 136 -7.76 -8.77 -11.90
CA LYS A 136 -8.05 -9.18 -13.27
C LYS A 136 -7.13 -8.45 -14.24
N TYR A 137 -6.56 -9.16 -15.21
CA TYR A 137 -5.61 -8.56 -16.14
C TYR A 137 -5.60 -9.26 -17.51
N HIS A 138 -5.18 -8.50 -18.53
CA HIS A 138 -4.66 -9.05 -19.79
C HIS A 138 -3.13 -8.89 -19.79
N PRO A 139 -2.36 -9.92 -20.19
CA PRO A 139 -0.90 -9.89 -20.12
C PRO A 139 -0.28 -8.70 -20.86
N TYR A 140 0.76 -8.12 -20.26
CA TYR A 140 1.62 -7.10 -20.86
C TYR A 140 2.85 -7.75 -21.51
N ASN A 141 3.17 -7.34 -22.73
CA ASN A 141 4.39 -7.78 -23.43
C ASN A 141 5.62 -7.04 -22.94
N HIS A 142 5.45 -5.78 -22.53
CA HIS A 142 6.53 -4.92 -22.09
C HIS A 142 6.15 -4.22 -20.79
N ILE A 143 7.02 -4.30 -19.79
CA ILE A 143 6.99 -3.46 -18.60
C ILE A 143 8.25 -2.61 -18.64
N MET A 144 8.10 -1.31 -18.84
CA MET A 144 9.22 -0.37 -18.93
C MET A 144 9.14 0.61 -17.78
N THR A 145 10.26 0.82 -17.11
CA THR A 145 10.31 1.68 -15.93
C THR A 145 11.32 2.80 -16.13
N ARG A 146 10.94 3.99 -15.68
CA ARG A 146 11.86 5.08 -15.40
C ARG A 146 11.65 5.49 -13.94
N ILE A 147 12.39 4.83 -13.07
CA ILE A 147 12.42 5.11 -11.64
C ILE A 147 13.76 5.79 -11.38
N CYS A 148 13.76 6.89 -10.61
CA CYS A 148 14.96 7.66 -10.32
C CYS A 148 16.14 6.75 -9.98
N GLY A 149 17.16 6.81 -10.78
CA GLY A 149 18.36 5.98 -10.68
C GLY A 149 19.60 6.86 -10.55
N ASN A 150 20.66 6.26 -10.09
CA ASN A 150 21.95 6.91 -9.94
C ASN A 150 22.50 7.41 -11.29
N ASP A 151 23.22 8.51 -11.25
CA ASP A 151 24.00 8.99 -12.37
C ASP A 151 24.89 7.88 -12.95
N ASN A 152 24.88 7.75 -14.27
CA ASN A 152 25.77 6.79 -14.91
C ASN A 152 27.17 7.38 -15.06
N ILE A 153 27.87 7.48 -13.92
CA ILE A 153 29.21 8.05 -13.78
C ILE A 153 30.19 7.41 -14.76
N TYR A 154 30.03 6.12 -15.08
CA TYR A 154 30.90 5.37 -15.97
C TYR A 154 30.83 5.83 -17.44
N LYS A 155 29.73 6.46 -17.87
CA LYS A 155 29.55 6.94 -19.25
C LYS A 155 29.77 8.44 -19.38
N GLY A 156 30.07 9.18 -18.31
CA GLY A 156 30.24 10.62 -18.32
C GLY A 156 29.02 11.39 -18.81
N MET A 157 27.84 10.77 -18.78
CA MET A 157 26.57 11.37 -19.21
C MET A 157 25.87 11.98 -18.00
N SER A 158 25.30 13.18 -18.15
CA SER A 158 24.46 13.74 -17.11
C SER A 158 23.20 12.90 -16.89
N SER A 159 22.67 12.90 -15.67
CA SER A 159 21.43 12.21 -15.32
C SER A 159 20.29 12.52 -16.30
N PHE A 160 20.17 13.78 -16.72
CA PHE A 160 19.16 14.22 -17.67
C PHE A 160 19.32 13.59 -19.08
N VAL A 161 20.55 13.46 -19.61
CA VAL A 161 20.78 12.82 -20.90
C VAL A 161 20.46 11.33 -20.86
N VAL A 162 20.77 10.65 -19.74
CA VAL A 162 20.36 9.25 -19.52
C VAL A 162 18.84 9.14 -19.51
N GLU A 163 18.17 10.01 -18.75
CA GLU A 163 16.72 10.06 -18.67
C GLU A 163 16.06 10.26 -20.04
N MET A 164 16.53 11.22 -20.83
CA MET A 164 16.00 11.46 -22.18
C MET A 164 16.26 10.30 -23.15
N THR A 165 17.37 9.59 -22.97
CA THR A 165 17.64 8.38 -23.75
C THR A 165 16.69 7.24 -23.41
N GLU A 166 16.39 7.05 -22.12
CA GLU A 166 15.42 6.06 -21.66
C GLU A 166 14.00 6.43 -22.12
N LEU A 167 13.59 7.68 -21.95
CA LEU A 167 12.30 8.17 -22.41
C LEU A 167 12.12 7.98 -23.92
N ARG A 168 13.15 8.29 -24.71
CA ARG A 168 13.15 8.02 -26.16
C ARG A 168 12.90 6.54 -26.44
N ASN A 169 13.62 5.64 -25.75
CA ASN A 169 13.47 4.19 -25.93
C ASN A 169 12.05 3.72 -25.56
N ILE A 170 11.50 4.26 -24.47
CA ILE A 170 10.12 4.01 -24.06
C ILE A 170 9.16 4.43 -25.17
N ILE A 171 9.23 5.69 -25.62
CA ILE A 171 8.33 6.22 -26.65
C ILE A 171 8.44 5.42 -27.96
N GLN A 172 9.63 4.99 -28.36
CA GLN A 172 9.82 4.22 -29.59
C GLN A 172 9.26 2.81 -29.53
N ARG A 173 9.37 2.13 -28.39
CA ARG A 173 9.04 0.71 -28.21
C ARG A 173 7.65 0.44 -27.63
N ALA A 174 7.05 1.43 -26.97
CA ALA A 174 5.75 1.29 -26.33
C ALA A 174 4.63 1.07 -27.35
N ASP A 175 3.73 0.14 -27.01
CA ASP A 175 2.53 -0.22 -27.75
C ASP A 175 1.33 -0.47 -26.81
N LYS A 176 0.19 -0.85 -27.33
CA LYS A 176 -1.04 -1.13 -26.59
C LYS A 176 -0.92 -2.30 -25.59
N LYS A 177 0.16 -3.08 -25.62
CA LYS A 177 0.48 -4.16 -24.68
C LYS A 177 1.67 -3.81 -23.78
N SER A 178 1.89 -2.52 -23.56
CA SER A 178 2.97 -2.01 -22.72
C SER A 178 2.43 -1.34 -21.46
N LEU A 179 3.12 -1.56 -20.34
CA LEU A 179 2.95 -0.84 -19.07
C LEU A 179 4.18 0.01 -18.81
N ILE A 180 3.97 1.33 -18.65
CA ILE A 180 5.06 2.28 -18.36
C ILE A 180 4.91 2.80 -16.93
N ILE A 181 6.00 2.76 -16.16
CA ILE A 181 6.05 3.29 -14.79
C ILE A 181 7.15 4.35 -14.72
N GLY A 182 6.78 5.60 -14.55
CA GLY A 182 7.68 6.73 -14.50
C GLY A 182 7.62 7.50 -13.19
N ASP A 183 8.75 7.60 -12.49
CA ASP A 183 8.86 8.31 -11.21
C ASP A 183 9.54 9.66 -11.41
N GLU A 184 8.79 10.75 -11.20
CA GLU A 184 9.26 12.14 -11.25
C GLU A 184 10.05 12.47 -12.54
N ILE A 185 9.49 12.11 -13.71
CA ILE A 185 10.14 12.32 -15.01
C ILE A 185 10.44 13.81 -15.22
N CYS A 186 11.64 14.11 -15.71
CA CYS A 186 12.17 15.46 -15.94
C CYS A 186 12.37 16.29 -14.66
N SER A 187 12.59 15.64 -13.50
CA SER A 187 12.96 16.37 -12.28
C SER A 187 14.36 17.01 -12.32
N GLY A 188 15.21 16.59 -13.23
CA GLY A 188 16.59 17.05 -13.39
C GLY A 188 16.80 18.25 -14.34
N THR A 189 15.71 18.89 -14.81
CA THR A 189 15.80 20.08 -15.71
C THR A 189 14.94 21.24 -15.19
N GLU A 190 14.99 22.38 -15.87
CA GLU A 190 14.14 23.52 -15.49
C GLU A 190 12.64 23.21 -15.73
N ALA A 191 11.78 23.79 -14.94
CA ALA A 191 10.35 23.44 -14.87
C ALA A 191 9.64 23.56 -16.24
N ILE A 192 9.93 24.58 -17.03
CA ILE A 192 9.26 24.82 -18.33
C ILE A 192 9.59 23.69 -19.31
N SER A 193 10.86 23.35 -19.49
CA SER A 193 11.27 22.22 -20.35
C SER A 193 10.72 20.90 -19.84
N GLY A 194 10.73 20.70 -18.52
CA GLY A 194 10.11 19.52 -17.89
C GLY A 194 8.63 19.38 -18.25
N ILE A 195 7.84 20.45 -18.11
CA ILE A 195 6.43 20.47 -18.51
C ILE A 195 6.24 20.16 -19.98
N CYS A 196 7.02 20.78 -20.86
CA CYS A 196 6.92 20.57 -22.32
C CYS A 196 7.22 19.10 -22.68
N ILE A 197 8.31 18.53 -22.16
CA ILE A 197 8.74 17.16 -22.47
C ILE A 197 7.74 16.14 -21.93
N VAL A 198 7.32 16.28 -20.66
CA VAL A 198 6.37 15.34 -20.04
C VAL A 198 5.01 15.41 -20.73
N SER A 199 4.51 16.61 -21.06
CA SER A 199 3.24 16.76 -21.79
C SER A 199 3.28 16.10 -23.18
N ALA A 200 4.39 16.28 -23.91
CA ALA A 200 4.59 15.63 -25.20
C ALA A 200 4.64 14.10 -25.06
N ALA A 201 5.38 13.59 -24.07
CA ALA A 201 5.46 12.15 -23.80
C ALA A 201 4.10 11.55 -23.43
N ILE A 202 3.33 12.20 -22.57
CA ILE A 202 1.97 11.78 -22.19
C ILE A 202 1.09 11.70 -23.47
N ASN A 203 1.09 12.75 -24.29
CA ASN A 203 0.28 12.76 -25.51
C ASN A 203 0.66 11.61 -26.47
N GLU A 204 1.94 11.35 -26.67
CA GLU A 204 2.42 10.23 -27.51
C GLU A 204 1.97 8.88 -26.97
N LEU A 205 2.07 8.65 -25.66
CA LEU A 205 1.66 7.39 -25.02
C LEU A 205 0.14 7.19 -25.09
N LEU A 206 -0.65 8.25 -24.89
CA LEU A 206 -2.10 8.20 -25.06
C LEU A 206 -2.51 7.88 -26.50
N ASN A 207 -1.87 8.50 -27.49
CA ASN A 207 -2.13 8.22 -28.91
C ASN A 207 -1.82 6.76 -29.28
N LYS A 208 -0.82 6.15 -28.66
CA LYS A 208 -0.47 4.74 -28.81
C LYS A 208 -1.31 3.79 -27.95
N LYS A 209 -2.27 4.32 -27.15
CA LYS A 209 -3.10 3.56 -26.22
C LYS A 209 -2.32 2.73 -25.21
N VAL A 210 -1.22 3.28 -24.72
CA VAL A 210 -0.32 2.66 -23.74
C VAL A 210 -0.88 2.86 -22.33
N SER A 211 -0.83 1.84 -21.49
CA SER A 211 -1.08 1.97 -20.05
C SER A 211 0.15 2.54 -19.35
N PHE A 212 0.00 3.65 -18.60
CA PHE A 212 1.12 4.22 -17.87
C PHE A 212 0.73 4.85 -16.54
N ILE A 213 1.68 4.92 -15.62
CA ILE A 213 1.59 5.67 -14.35
C ILE A 213 2.81 6.56 -14.27
N PHE A 214 2.59 7.88 -14.24
CA PHE A 214 3.62 8.88 -14.03
C PHE A 214 3.41 9.62 -12.73
N THR A 215 4.43 9.67 -11.86
CA THR A 215 4.41 10.59 -10.72
C THR A 215 5.00 11.93 -11.14
N SER A 216 4.49 13.01 -10.61
CA SER A 216 4.98 14.35 -10.93
C SER A 216 4.77 15.34 -9.79
N HIS A 217 5.64 16.35 -9.73
CA HIS A 217 5.47 17.58 -8.95
C HIS A 217 5.08 18.79 -9.81
N LEU A 218 4.97 18.60 -11.15
CA LEU A 218 4.64 19.66 -12.10
C LEU A 218 3.10 19.83 -12.13
N HIS A 219 2.59 20.70 -11.27
CA HIS A 219 1.16 20.91 -11.09
C HIS A 219 0.48 21.59 -12.27
N GLU A 220 1.24 22.18 -13.19
CA GLU A 220 0.74 22.83 -14.40
C GLU A 220 0.36 21.82 -15.50
N LEU A 221 0.86 20.58 -15.45
CA LEU A 221 0.62 19.57 -16.50
C LEU A 221 -0.86 19.44 -16.89
N PRO A 222 -1.83 19.29 -15.99
CA PRO A 222 -3.24 19.14 -16.33
C PRO A 222 -3.86 20.37 -16.99
N THR A 223 -3.20 21.54 -16.96
CA THR A 223 -3.69 22.77 -17.59
C THR A 223 -3.23 22.93 -19.03
N ILE A 224 -2.25 22.12 -19.46
CA ILE A 224 -1.68 22.18 -20.81
C ILE A 224 -2.71 21.69 -21.84
N SER A 225 -3.02 22.51 -22.84
CA SER A 225 -4.07 22.27 -23.84
C SER A 225 -3.95 20.92 -24.55
N LEU A 226 -2.72 20.43 -24.77
CA LEU A 226 -2.44 19.16 -25.44
C LEU A 226 -2.96 17.93 -24.69
N ILE A 227 -3.08 18.01 -23.36
CA ILE A 227 -3.46 16.90 -22.47
C ILE A 227 -4.68 17.19 -21.58
N LYS A 228 -5.08 18.47 -21.45
CA LYS A 228 -6.12 18.93 -20.52
C LYS A 228 -7.46 18.23 -20.73
N ASP A 229 -7.89 18.06 -21.98
CA ASP A 229 -9.20 17.55 -22.32
C ASP A 229 -9.16 16.08 -22.79
N ARG A 230 -8.11 15.34 -22.38
CA ARG A 230 -7.93 13.93 -22.71
C ARG A 230 -8.61 13.04 -21.64
N PRO A 231 -9.77 12.43 -21.94
CA PRO A 231 -10.51 11.58 -20.99
C PRO A 231 -9.73 10.32 -20.60
N GLU A 232 -8.73 9.93 -21.41
CA GLU A 232 -7.86 8.79 -21.14
C GLU A 232 -6.77 9.11 -20.11
N LEU A 233 -6.55 10.39 -19.76
CA LEU A 233 -5.62 10.78 -18.69
C LEU A 233 -6.38 10.97 -17.38
N LYS A 234 -6.21 10.03 -16.47
CA LYS A 234 -6.76 10.12 -15.11
C LYS A 234 -5.76 10.82 -14.18
N ILE A 235 -6.25 11.71 -13.35
CA ILE A 235 -5.42 12.48 -12.41
C ILE A 235 -5.78 12.05 -11.01
N TYR A 236 -4.79 11.60 -10.24
CA TYR A 236 -4.94 11.18 -8.86
C TYR A 236 -3.88 11.80 -7.97
N HIS A 237 -4.15 11.82 -6.68
CA HIS A 237 -3.16 12.17 -5.66
C HIS A 237 -3.19 11.19 -4.50
N MET A 238 -2.04 11.00 -3.85
CA MET A 238 -1.95 10.33 -2.55
C MET A 238 -2.44 11.29 -1.49
N HIS A 239 -3.58 10.96 -0.88
CA HIS A 239 -4.25 11.84 0.07
C HIS A 239 -3.46 11.96 1.37
N ILE A 240 -3.49 13.18 1.89
CA ILE A 240 -2.96 13.54 3.19
C ILE A 240 -3.95 14.47 3.91
N GLU A 241 -3.98 14.39 5.21
CA GLU A 241 -4.72 15.33 6.05
C GLU A 241 -3.75 16.13 6.92
N ILE A 242 -4.15 17.34 7.29
CA ILE A 242 -3.43 18.17 8.27
C ILE A 242 -4.33 18.31 9.48
N ILE A 243 -3.94 17.67 10.59
CA ILE A 243 -4.67 17.72 11.86
C ILE A 243 -3.70 18.26 12.91
N ASN A 244 -4.05 19.39 13.55
CA ASN A 244 -3.24 20.04 14.59
C ASN A 244 -1.78 20.30 14.13
N ASP A 245 -1.63 20.85 12.92
CA ASP A 245 -0.33 21.12 12.26
C ASP A 245 0.54 19.87 11.96
N LYS A 246 0.00 18.66 12.15
CA LYS A 246 0.65 17.41 11.77
C LYS A 246 0.13 16.88 10.45
N ILE A 247 1.04 16.43 9.58
CA ILE A 247 0.66 15.80 8.31
C ILE A 247 0.41 14.31 8.56
N ILE A 248 -0.82 13.87 8.30
CA ILE A 248 -1.23 12.47 8.34
C ILE A 248 -1.22 11.93 6.93
N TYR A 249 -0.42 10.91 6.70
CA TYR A 249 -0.34 10.22 5.42
C TYR A 249 -1.42 9.12 5.36
N GLU A 250 -2.59 9.42 4.82
CA GLU A 250 -3.65 8.42 4.66
C GLU A 250 -3.28 7.34 3.63
N ARG A 251 -2.32 7.63 2.73
CA ARG A 251 -1.84 6.72 1.68
C ARG A 251 -2.95 6.19 0.77
N LYS A 252 -4.09 6.88 0.72
CA LYS A 252 -5.24 6.54 -0.11
C LYS A 252 -5.23 7.36 -1.39
N LEU A 253 -5.48 6.66 -2.50
CA LEU A 253 -5.61 7.28 -3.81
C LEU A 253 -6.94 8.03 -3.90
N LYS A 254 -6.90 9.32 -4.23
CA LYS A 254 -8.10 10.15 -4.48
C LYS A 254 -7.98 10.86 -5.82
N GLU A 255 -9.11 11.10 -6.47
CA GLU A 255 -9.16 11.83 -7.74
C GLU A 255 -8.72 13.28 -7.60
N GLY A 256 -8.14 13.84 -8.68
CA GLY A 256 -7.63 15.19 -8.74
C GLY A 256 -6.17 15.34 -8.30
N GLN A 257 -5.64 16.56 -8.39
CA GLN A 257 -4.23 16.85 -8.10
C GLN A 257 -3.89 16.91 -6.62
N GLY A 258 -4.88 17.08 -5.75
CA GLY A 258 -4.65 17.40 -4.35
C GLY A 258 -4.08 18.84 -4.17
N SER A 259 -3.62 19.14 -2.97
CA SER A 259 -2.96 20.43 -2.68
C SER A 259 -1.48 20.40 -3.12
N ASN A 260 -0.96 21.58 -3.45
CA ASN A 260 0.42 21.75 -3.92
C ASN A 260 1.35 22.44 -2.90
N ILE A 261 0.89 22.69 -1.65
CA ILE A 261 1.57 23.56 -0.71
C ILE A 261 1.79 22.83 0.63
N TYR A 262 2.82 21.97 0.71
CA TYR A 262 3.14 21.26 1.95
C TYR A 262 4.61 21.34 2.38
N GLY A 263 5.50 21.95 1.57
CA GLY A 263 6.94 21.96 1.86
C GLY A 263 7.28 22.62 3.19
N ILE A 264 6.62 23.73 3.52
CA ILE A 264 6.85 24.46 4.78
C ILE A 264 6.25 23.68 5.96
N GLU A 265 5.11 23.03 5.78
CA GLU A 265 4.47 22.18 6.79
C GLU A 265 5.36 20.97 7.15
N VAL A 266 6.03 20.37 6.15
CA VAL A 266 7.05 19.35 6.40
C VAL A 266 8.23 19.92 7.20
N CYS A 267 8.73 21.11 6.85
CA CYS A 267 9.80 21.76 7.62
C CYS A 267 9.41 22.05 9.07
N LYS A 268 8.14 22.45 9.30
CA LYS A 268 7.60 22.66 10.66
C LYS A 268 7.73 21.41 11.51
N SER A 269 7.36 20.29 10.95
CA SER A 269 7.35 19.01 11.67
C SER A 269 8.74 18.39 11.90
N LEU A 270 9.76 18.89 11.23
CA LEU A 270 11.15 18.50 11.44
C LEU A 270 11.88 19.37 12.47
N ASP A 271 11.14 20.15 13.27
CA ASP A 271 11.68 21.07 14.29
C ASP A 271 12.76 22.00 13.73
N MET A 272 12.59 22.49 12.49
CA MET A 272 13.50 23.49 11.93
C MET A 272 13.56 24.73 12.80
N PRO A 273 14.73 25.39 12.93
CA PRO A 273 14.90 26.54 13.81
C PRO A 273 13.83 27.60 13.60
N LEU A 274 13.28 28.14 14.69
CA LEU A 274 12.15 29.08 14.68
C LEU A 274 12.39 30.27 13.73
N ASN A 275 13.60 30.85 13.75
CA ASN A 275 13.94 31.97 12.86
C ASN A 275 13.90 31.57 11.37
N PHE A 276 14.33 30.33 11.04
CA PHE A 276 14.22 29.81 9.68
C PHE A 276 12.77 29.69 9.25
N MET A 277 11.92 29.13 10.12
CA MET A 277 10.50 28.94 9.83
C MET A 277 9.77 30.28 9.66
N GLN A 278 10.03 31.26 10.54
CA GLN A 278 9.46 32.58 10.42
C GLN A 278 9.84 33.27 9.10
N ASN A 279 11.12 33.14 8.68
CA ASN A 279 11.58 33.71 7.41
C ASN A 279 10.94 32.99 6.22
N ALA A 280 10.87 31.65 6.23
CA ALA A 280 10.24 30.86 5.18
C ALA A 280 8.74 31.21 5.02
N GLU A 281 8.02 31.37 6.14
CA GLU A 281 6.62 31.82 6.12
C GLU A 281 6.47 33.27 5.63
N LYS A 282 7.39 34.14 6.01
CA LYS A 282 7.37 35.52 5.54
C LYS A 282 7.55 35.59 4.03
N ILE A 283 8.53 34.84 3.49
CA ILE A 283 8.78 34.70 2.05
C ILE A 283 7.57 34.09 1.33
N ARG A 284 6.97 33.03 1.90
CA ARG A 284 5.74 32.45 1.35
C ARG A 284 4.60 33.47 1.27
N LYS A 285 4.43 34.32 2.33
CA LYS A 285 3.44 35.40 2.34
C LYS A 285 3.72 36.43 1.25
N GLU A 286 4.99 36.77 1.05
CA GLU A 286 5.40 37.69 -0.03
C GLU A 286 5.06 37.13 -1.41
N ILE A 287 5.30 35.82 -1.62
CA ILE A 287 5.04 35.15 -2.91
C ILE A 287 3.55 34.91 -3.13
N MET A 288 2.79 34.55 -2.09
CA MET A 288 1.41 34.04 -2.21
C MET A 288 0.32 34.90 -1.54
N GLY A 289 0.64 35.86 -0.71
CA GLY A 289 -0.30 36.79 -0.07
C GLY A 289 -1.17 36.25 1.09
N ILE A 290 -0.78 35.15 1.80
CA ILE A 290 -1.61 34.42 2.80
C ILE A 290 -0.97 34.35 4.21
N ASN A 291 -1.78 34.32 5.30
CA ASN A 291 -1.37 34.30 6.73
C ASN A 291 -1.70 32.98 7.47
N THR A 292 -0.73 32.29 8.13
CA THR A 292 -0.93 31.14 9.08
C THR A 292 0.08 31.08 10.24
N LYS A 293 -0.23 30.36 11.36
CA LYS A 293 0.52 30.31 12.66
C LYS A 293 1.10 28.89 12.95
N LEU A 294 2.16 28.79 13.79
CA LEU A 294 3.00 27.59 14.15
C LEU A 294 2.71 26.99 15.54
N VAL A 295 2.94 25.68 15.77
CA VAL A 295 2.89 24.96 17.07
C VAL A 295 3.90 23.77 17.13
N GLU A 296 4.35 23.35 18.34
CA GLU A 296 5.47 22.43 18.67
C GLU A 296 5.10 20.95 19.01
N THR A 297 6.06 20.00 18.97
CA THR A 297 5.88 18.53 18.97
C THR A 297 6.71 17.68 19.95
N LYS A 298 6.36 16.39 20.18
CA LYS A 298 7.22 15.30 20.75
C LYS A 298 6.81 13.89 20.31
N THR A 299 7.78 12.91 20.27
CA THR A 299 7.74 11.57 19.64
C THR A 299 7.68 10.38 20.59
N SER A 300 7.28 9.14 20.10
CA SER A 300 7.44 7.84 20.77
C SER A 300 7.73 6.68 19.79
N ASN A 301 8.48 5.66 20.23
CA ASN A 301 9.00 4.53 19.44
C ASN A 301 8.41 3.19 19.88
N TYR A 302 8.24 2.21 18.96
CA TYR A 302 7.85 0.84 19.24
C TYR A 302 8.81 -0.21 18.67
N ASN A 303 9.02 -1.35 19.40
CA ASN A 303 9.80 -2.52 18.99
C ASN A 303 9.08 -3.82 19.39
N SER A 304 9.52 -4.95 18.87
CA SER A 304 8.92 -6.28 18.98
C SER A 304 8.68 -6.83 20.40
N SER A 305 9.19 -6.18 21.42
CA SER A 305 8.81 -6.29 22.82
C SER A 305 8.12 -4.98 23.20
N LEU A 306 6.79 -5.00 23.30
CA LEU A 306 6.01 -3.89 23.85
C LEU A 306 6.39 -3.67 25.32
N PHE A 307 7.31 -2.75 25.58
CA PHE A 307 7.58 -2.32 26.95
C PHE A 307 6.40 -1.51 27.46
N MET A 308 5.79 -1.98 28.52
CA MET A 308 4.67 -1.36 29.23
C MET A 308 5.17 -0.16 30.05
N ASP A 309 5.42 0.96 29.41
CA ASP A 309 5.95 2.13 30.09
C ASP A 309 4.84 3.18 30.34
N ILE A 310 4.49 4.01 29.38
CA ILE A 310 3.47 5.06 29.48
C ILE A 310 2.27 4.72 28.59
N CYS A 311 1.07 5.03 29.09
CA CYS A 311 -0.18 4.89 28.33
C CYS A 311 -0.15 5.72 27.04
N GLN A 312 -0.34 5.08 25.90
CA GLN A 312 -0.24 5.68 24.56
C GLN A 312 -1.42 6.59 24.20
N ILE A 313 -2.46 6.61 25.02
CA ILE A 313 -3.62 7.48 24.85
C ILE A 313 -3.46 8.76 25.68
N CYS A 314 -3.29 8.64 26.99
CA CYS A 314 -3.21 9.83 27.84
C CYS A 314 -1.81 10.37 28.03
N ASN A 315 -0.77 9.63 27.73
CA ASN A 315 0.65 9.97 27.89
C ASN A 315 1.02 10.46 29.30
N LYS A 316 0.22 10.09 30.32
CA LYS A 316 0.39 10.51 31.71
C LYS A 316 0.58 9.35 32.66
N ASN A 317 -0.28 8.35 32.58
CA ASN A 317 -0.31 7.21 33.48
C ASN A 317 0.57 6.07 32.92
N LYS A 318 1.09 5.24 33.81
CA LYS A 318 1.73 3.99 33.42
C LYS A 318 0.72 3.09 32.71
N SER A 319 1.13 2.38 31.67
CA SER A 319 0.27 1.41 31.00
C SER A 319 0.06 0.18 31.87
N ASP A 320 -1.19 -0.25 31.99
CA ASP A 320 -1.59 -1.44 32.78
C ASP A 320 -1.88 -2.63 31.88
N ASP A 321 -2.20 -2.40 30.61
CA ASP A 321 -2.60 -3.45 29.67
C ASP A 321 -2.22 -3.12 28.22
N THR A 322 -2.17 -4.17 27.38
CA THR A 322 -2.05 -4.05 25.93
C THR A 322 -3.39 -4.38 25.28
N HIS A 323 -3.98 -3.39 24.65
CA HIS A 323 -5.28 -3.49 24.01
C HIS A 323 -5.14 -3.84 22.53
N HIS A 324 -6.04 -4.71 22.01
CA HIS A 324 -6.13 -5.01 20.58
C HIS A 324 -7.07 -4.01 19.92
N ILE A 325 -6.56 -3.24 18.97
CA ILE A 325 -7.35 -2.25 18.22
C ILE A 325 -8.48 -2.97 17.48
N ASN A 326 -8.15 -3.99 16.69
CA ASN A 326 -9.15 -4.94 16.19
C ASN A 326 -9.28 -6.07 17.20
N TYR A 327 -10.47 -6.20 17.80
CA TYR A 327 -10.70 -7.14 18.89
C TYR A 327 -10.42 -8.58 18.50
N GLN A 328 -9.75 -9.31 19.38
CA GLN A 328 -9.42 -10.73 19.19
C GLN A 328 -10.64 -11.61 18.87
N THR A 329 -11.82 -11.23 19.35
CA THR A 329 -13.08 -11.96 19.14
C THR A 329 -13.55 -11.95 17.68
N PHE A 330 -13.01 -11.06 16.86
CA PHE A 330 -13.34 -10.97 15.43
C PHE A 330 -12.31 -11.64 14.51
N SER A 331 -11.24 -12.21 15.09
CA SER A 331 -10.30 -13.05 14.33
C SER A 331 -10.88 -14.44 14.09
N ASP A 332 -10.43 -15.12 13.04
CA ASP A 332 -10.79 -16.51 12.77
C ASP A 332 -10.21 -17.49 13.82
N GLU A 333 -10.48 -18.79 13.68
CA GLU A 333 -10.01 -19.83 14.60
C GLU A 333 -8.48 -19.90 14.71
N ASN A 334 -7.76 -19.44 13.67
CA ASN A 334 -6.30 -19.39 13.63
C ASN A 334 -5.74 -18.03 14.10
N GLY A 335 -6.61 -17.10 14.51
CA GLY A 335 -6.23 -15.78 14.99
C GLY A 335 -5.94 -14.75 13.91
N TYR A 336 -6.41 -14.95 12.67
CA TYR A 336 -6.25 -14.02 11.56
C TYR A 336 -7.50 -13.17 11.35
N PHE A 337 -7.28 -11.92 10.96
CA PHE A 337 -8.22 -11.07 10.26
C PHE A 337 -8.04 -11.27 8.75
N GLU A 338 -8.73 -10.51 7.92
CA GLU A 338 -8.67 -10.67 6.45
C GLU A 338 -7.23 -10.68 5.89
N ASN A 339 -6.33 -9.85 6.43
CA ASN A 339 -4.98 -9.62 5.88
C ASN A 339 -3.84 -9.71 6.90
N PHE A 340 -4.13 -9.90 8.22
CA PHE A 340 -3.08 -9.97 9.23
C PHE A 340 -3.47 -10.81 10.46
N HIS A 341 -2.48 -11.30 11.19
CA HIS A 341 -2.69 -11.99 12.46
C HIS A 341 -2.97 -10.99 13.59
N LYS A 342 -3.92 -11.29 14.50
CA LYS A 342 -4.38 -10.41 15.60
C LYS A 342 -3.26 -9.82 16.47
N ASN A 343 -2.12 -10.52 16.61
CA ASN A 343 -0.98 -10.11 17.41
C ASN A 343 0.07 -9.30 16.63
N LYS A 344 -0.24 -8.84 15.41
CA LYS A 344 0.63 -7.88 14.72
C LYS A 344 0.73 -6.58 15.51
N LYS A 345 1.92 -5.97 15.50
CA LYS A 345 2.26 -4.81 16.32
C LYS A 345 1.34 -3.61 16.08
N HIS A 346 0.91 -3.40 14.84
CA HIS A 346 -0.03 -2.34 14.47
C HIS A 346 -1.46 -2.54 15.02
N ASN A 347 -1.77 -3.73 15.50
CA ASN A 347 -3.07 -4.03 16.15
C ASN A 347 -2.99 -3.97 17.68
N LEU A 348 -1.85 -3.59 18.26
CA LEU A 348 -1.61 -3.61 19.69
C LEU A 348 -1.27 -2.21 20.20
N VAL A 349 -1.88 -1.80 21.31
CA VAL A 349 -1.65 -0.52 21.97
C VAL A 349 -1.54 -0.69 23.48
N ASN A 350 -0.55 -0.04 24.10
CA ASN A 350 -0.39 -0.04 25.55
C ASN A 350 -1.20 1.08 26.18
N ILE A 351 -2.12 0.74 27.10
CA ILE A 351 -3.05 1.69 27.70
C ILE A 351 -3.15 1.51 29.21
N CYS A 352 -3.39 2.62 29.93
CA CYS A 352 -3.71 2.55 31.36
C CYS A 352 -5.16 2.12 31.58
N LYS A 353 -5.47 1.68 32.78
CA LYS A 353 -6.80 1.20 33.15
C LYS A 353 -7.91 2.20 32.85
N GLU A 354 -7.69 3.47 33.15
CA GLU A 354 -8.66 4.54 32.89
C GLU A 354 -8.99 4.69 31.39
N CYS A 355 -7.96 4.71 30.53
CA CYS A 355 -8.13 4.78 29.08
C CYS A 355 -8.75 3.50 28.52
N HIS A 356 -8.42 2.35 29.09
CA HIS A 356 -9.01 1.07 28.74
C HIS A 356 -10.52 1.03 29.06
N ASP A 357 -10.92 1.53 30.23
CA ASP A 357 -12.32 1.63 30.63
C ASP A 357 -13.09 2.63 29.72
N LYS A 358 -12.48 3.76 29.36
CA LYS A 358 -13.07 4.73 28.42
C LYS A 358 -13.29 4.13 27.04
N GLU A 359 -12.35 3.36 26.52
CA GLU A 359 -12.48 2.65 25.26
C GLU A 359 -13.60 1.60 25.32
N HIS A 360 -13.64 0.81 26.39
CA HIS A 360 -14.71 -0.19 26.58
C HIS A 360 -16.10 0.40 26.81
N ASN A 361 -16.19 1.58 27.38
CA ASN A 361 -17.45 2.30 27.55
C ASN A 361 -17.89 3.08 26.30
N GLY A 362 -17.05 3.09 25.24
CA GLY A 362 -17.30 3.81 24.01
C GLY A 362 -17.22 5.34 24.15
N THR A 363 -16.51 5.85 25.17
CA THR A 363 -16.21 7.30 25.32
C THR A 363 -15.08 7.70 24.36
N ILE A 364 -14.16 6.79 24.09
CA ILE A 364 -13.10 6.94 23.10
C ILE A 364 -13.11 5.73 22.17
N HIS A 365 -12.60 5.91 20.97
CA HIS A 365 -12.37 4.82 20.02
C HIS A 365 -10.99 4.92 19.42
N ILE A 366 -10.25 3.80 19.42
CA ILE A 366 -8.91 3.70 18.87
C ILE A 366 -9.04 3.26 17.41
N GLU A 367 -8.75 4.18 16.47
CA GLU A 367 -8.81 3.90 15.03
C GLU A 367 -7.61 3.08 14.54
N GLY A 368 -6.43 3.25 15.14
CA GLY A 368 -5.21 2.57 14.78
C GLY A 368 -3.99 3.48 14.77
N PHE A 369 -2.89 2.95 14.24
CA PHE A 369 -1.68 3.74 14.05
C PHE A 369 -1.68 4.38 12.67
N LYS A 370 -1.38 5.67 12.60
CA LYS A 370 -1.24 6.45 11.36
C LYS A 370 0.17 6.98 11.21
N GLN A 371 0.69 6.93 10.00
CA GLN A 371 1.98 7.51 9.68
C GLN A 371 1.85 9.02 9.51
N THR A 372 2.63 9.77 10.27
CA THR A 372 2.76 11.22 10.13
C THR A 372 4.19 11.60 9.77
N ASN A 373 4.41 12.88 9.53
CA ASN A 373 5.74 13.43 9.31
C ASN A 373 6.64 13.39 10.56
N GLU A 374 6.08 13.18 11.75
CA GLU A 374 6.79 13.04 13.03
C GLU A 374 6.98 11.58 13.45
N GLY A 375 6.50 10.64 12.66
CA GLY A 375 6.52 9.21 12.96
C GLY A 375 5.14 8.61 13.04
N ILE A 376 5.03 7.50 13.74
CA ILE A 376 3.78 6.76 13.91
C ILE A 376 3.04 7.29 15.13
N ILE A 377 1.80 7.74 14.96
CA ILE A 377 0.93 8.17 16.05
C ILE A 377 -0.28 7.24 16.18
N LEU A 378 -0.82 7.16 17.39
CA LEU A 378 -2.08 6.47 17.67
C LEU A 378 -3.24 7.44 17.42
N ASP A 379 -4.13 7.08 16.49
CA ASP A 379 -5.34 7.84 16.22
C ASP A 379 -6.48 7.41 17.15
N VAL A 380 -7.03 8.36 17.90
CA VAL A 380 -8.06 8.13 18.90
C VAL A 380 -9.18 9.16 18.71
N LYS A 381 -10.39 8.69 18.48
CA LYS A 381 -11.59 9.53 18.45
C LYS A 381 -12.16 9.73 19.84
N TYR A 382 -12.53 10.95 20.14
CA TYR A 382 -13.21 11.37 21.37
C TYR A 382 -14.64 11.82 21.05
N ASP A 383 -15.53 11.79 22.05
CA ASP A 383 -16.93 12.24 21.90
C ASP A 383 -17.71 11.53 20.78
N ILE A 384 -17.62 10.21 20.75
CA ILE A 384 -18.22 9.35 19.73
C ILE A 384 -19.74 9.42 19.82
N THR A 385 -20.41 9.65 18.69
CA THR A 385 -21.88 9.65 18.60
C THR A 385 -22.48 8.29 18.96
N GLU A 386 -23.76 8.26 19.34
CA GLU A 386 -24.45 7.00 19.66
C GLU A 386 -24.50 6.03 18.46
N GLU A 387 -24.57 6.57 17.24
CA GLU A 387 -24.50 5.77 16.00
C GLU A 387 -23.11 5.15 15.79
N GLU A 388 -22.04 5.92 16.00
CA GLU A 388 -20.67 5.42 15.93
C GLU A 388 -20.39 4.38 17.03
N LYS A 389 -20.91 4.58 18.24
CA LYS A 389 -20.84 3.58 19.31
C LYS A 389 -21.51 2.26 18.90
N LEU A 390 -22.63 2.32 18.20
CA LEU A 390 -23.33 1.14 17.70
C LEU A 390 -22.51 0.40 16.62
N LYS A 391 -21.94 1.11 15.66
CA LYS A 391 -21.04 0.55 14.64
C LYS A 391 -19.86 -0.21 15.24
N ILE A 392 -19.34 0.28 16.37
CA ILE A 392 -18.25 -0.35 17.09
C ILE A 392 -18.68 -1.65 17.79
N TYR A 393 -19.92 -1.75 18.21
CA TYR A 393 -20.41 -2.89 19.01
C TYR A 393 -20.86 -4.10 18.20
N VAL A 394 -21.16 -3.94 16.92
CA VAL A 394 -21.64 -5.03 16.06
C VAL A 394 -20.82 -5.07 14.80
N ARG A 395 -20.04 -6.14 14.59
CA ARG A 395 -19.26 -6.38 13.38
C ARG A 395 -19.52 -7.76 12.84
N LYS A 396 -19.50 -7.93 11.52
CA LYS A 396 -19.61 -9.20 10.83
C LYS A 396 -18.26 -9.93 10.91
N GLY A 397 -18.24 -11.14 11.45
CA GLY A 397 -17.16 -12.10 11.26
C GLY A 397 -17.27 -12.78 9.88
N LYS A 398 -16.33 -13.65 9.52
CA LYS A 398 -16.22 -14.27 8.19
C LYS A 398 -17.54 -14.90 7.68
N ASN A 399 -18.40 -15.38 8.56
CA ASN A 399 -19.72 -15.97 8.23
C ASN A 399 -20.84 -15.55 9.19
N ASP A 400 -20.56 -14.79 10.24
CA ASP A 400 -21.50 -14.52 11.33
C ASP A 400 -21.33 -13.12 11.90
N TRP A 401 -22.36 -12.61 12.57
CA TRP A 401 -22.32 -11.35 13.28
C TRP A 401 -21.96 -11.55 14.76
N TYR A 402 -21.11 -10.69 15.30
CA TYR A 402 -20.66 -10.74 16.69
C TYR A 402 -20.90 -9.40 17.39
N SER A 403 -21.29 -9.46 18.66
CA SER A 403 -21.40 -8.28 19.51
C SER A 403 -20.11 -8.06 20.30
N ARG A 404 -19.61 -6.82 20.28
CA ARG A 404 -18.43 -6.40 21.02
C ARG A 404 -18.55 -6.54 22.55
N LYS A 405 -19.74 -6.30 23.13
CA LYS A 405 -19.94 -6.38 24.60
C LYS A 405 -19.99 -7.79 25.16
N ALA A 406 -20.06 -8.81 24.34
CA ALA A 406 -19.98 -10.19 24.76
C ALA A 406 -18.54 -10.60 25.07
N LYS A 407 -17.92 -9.98 26.07
CA LYS A 407 -16.50 -10.18 26.44
C LYS A 407 -16.09 -11.64 26.64
N ASN A 408 -17.02 -12.51 26.99
CA ASN A 408 -16.73 -13.91 27.33
C ASN A 408 -17.58 -14.92 26.56
N HIS A 409 -18.43 -14.48 25.63
CA HIS A 409 -19.26 -15.36 24.83
C HIS A 409 -19.26 -14.91 23.38
N LYS A 410 -18.83 -15.79 22.49
CA LYS A 410 -19.03 -15.66 21.06
C LYS A 410 -20.52 -15.89 20.79
N PHE A 411 -21.27 -14.84 20.54
CA PHE A 411 -22.64 -14.98 20.04
C PHE A 411 -22.58 -15.09 18.53
N LYS A 412 -22.94 -16.23 18.01
CA LYS A 412 -23.24 -16.40 16.60
C LYS A 412 -24.61 -15.78 16.35
N ILE A 413 -24.65 -14.71 15.58
CA ILE A 413 -25.88 -13.98 15.27
C ILE A 413 -26.34 -14.46 13.91
N SER A 414 -27.46 -15.18 13.90
CA SER A 414 -28.02 -15.79 12.69
C SER A 414 -29.14 -14.97 12.05
N ASN A 415 -29.72 -14.02 12.77
CA ASN A 415 -30.83 -13.19 12.28
C ASN A 415 -30.86 -11.79 12.92
N ILE A 416 -31.72 -10.92 12.35
CA ILE A 416 -31.93 -9.53 12.80
C ILE A 416 -32.47 -9.44 14.23
N ASP A 417 -33.36 -10.34 14.61
CA ASP A 417 -34.00 -10.33 15.95
C ASP A 417 -32.96 -10.55 17.04
N GLU A 418 -31.98 -11.43 16.81
CA GLU A 418 -30.88 -11.66 17.76
C GLU A 418 -30.03 -10.40 17.93
N ILE A 419 -29.77 -9.64 16.83
CA ILE A 419 -29.05 -8.36 16.88
C ILE A 419 -29.82 -7.34 17.71
N ILE A 420 -31.13 -7.21 17.52
CA ILE A 420 -31.99 -6.30 18.28
C ILE A 420 -31.99 -6.67 19.78
N ILE A 421 -32.05 -7.94 20.12
CA ILE A 421 -31.97 -8.42 21.50
C ILE A 421 -30.61 -8.04 22.13
N ILE A 422 -29.52 -8.22 21.40
CA ILE A 422 -28.18 -7.87 21.87
C ILE A 422 -28.04 -6.36 22.07
N ILE A 423 -28.49 -5.55 21.13
CA ILE A 423 -28.47 -4.09 21.23
C ILE A 423 -29.28 -3.65 22.45
N ASN A 424 -30.51 -4.13 22.64
CA ASN A 424 -31.36 -3.79 23.74
C ASN A 424 -30.76 -4.20 25.11
N LYS A 425 -30.10 -5.34 25.15
CA LYS A 425 -29.46 -5.85 26.39
C LYS A 425 -28.26 -5.01 26.82
N TYR A 426 -27.44 -4.54 25.86
CA TYR A 426 -26.17 -3.88 26.16
C TYR A 426 -26.22 -2.36 26.09
N THR A 427 -27.12 -1.75 25.33
CA THR A 427 -27.28 -0.30 25.26
C THR A 427 -28.23 0.30 26.28
N LYS A 428 -28.98 -0.58 27.04
CA LYS A 428 -30.08 -0.17 27.94
C LYS A 428 -31.17 0.66 27.24
N LYS A 429 -31.19 0.73 25.92
CA LYS A 429 -32.24 1.35 25.12
C LYS A 429 -33.12 0.26 24.53
N LYS A 430 -34.44 0.44 24.59
CA LYS A 430 -35.37 -0.45 23.87
C LYS A 430 -35.42 -0.01 22.40
N CYS A 431 -34.66 -0.69 21.54
CA CYS A 431 -34.83 -0.57 20.09
C CYS A 431 -35.94 -1.56 19.65
N LYS A 432 -36.89 -1.06 18.87
CA LYS A 432 -37.92 -1.92 18.27
C LYS A 432 -37.54 -2.32 16.85
N GLU A 433 -36.68 -1.53 16.21
CA GLU A 433 -36.22 -1.70 14.83
C GLU A 433 -34.70 -1.50 14.80
N LEU A 434 -34.01 -2.16 13.87
CA LEU A 434 -32.60 -1.89 13.59
C LEU A 434 -32.46 -0.49 12.99
N PRO A 435 -31.46 0.30 13.39
CA PRO A 435 -31.12 1.52 12.67
C PRO A 435 -30.85 1.20 11.18
N GLU A 436 -31.37 2.03 10.30
CA GLU A 436 -31.38 1.83 8.84
C GLU A 436 -30.01 1.47 8.23
N TYR A 437 -28.93 2.03 8.77
CA TYR A 437 -27.55 1.70 8.37
C TYR A 437 -27.09 0.28 8.77
N LEU A 438 -27.67 -0.33 9.81
CA LEU A 438 -27.39 -1.72 10.17
C LEU A 438 -28.15 -2.69 9.27
N GLU A 439 -29.32 -2.31 8.81
CA GLU A 439 -30.07 -3.09 7.80
C GLU A 439 -29.30 -3.14 6.48
N THR A 440 -28.69 -2.01 6.04
CA THR A 440 -27.85 -1.95 4.82
C THR A 440 -26.63 -2.86 4.95
N LEU A 441 -25.97 -2.88 6.11
CA LEU A 441 -24.84 -3.76 6.37
C LEU A 441 -25.20 -5.26 6.43
N LEU A 442 -26.44 -5.60 6.81
CA LEU A 442 -26.91 -6.99 6.88
C LEU A 442 -27.25 -7.59 5.49
N TYR A 443 -27.65 -6.75 4.56
CA TYR A 443 -28.13 -7.17 3.23
C TYR A 443 -27.13 -6.90 2.09
N ASP A 444 -25.96 -6.34 2.38
CA ASP A 444 -24.92 -6.16 1.37
C ASP A 444 -24.19 -7.49 1.14
N PRO A 445 -24.38 -8.15 -0.02
CA PRO A 445 -23.72 -9.41 -0.32
C PRO A 445 -22.23 -9.28 -0.57
N SER A 446 -21.67 -8.04 -0.60
CA SER A 446 -20.25 -7.75 -0.81
C SER A 446 -19.45 -7.62 0.50
N ILE A 447 -20.13 -7.68 1.66
CA ILE A 447 -19.49 -7.56 2.98
C ILE A 447 -19.29 -8.93 3.66
#